data_56799212e08d0fdbaee08d5a6bd0b952
#
_entry.id   56799212e08d0fdbaee08d5a6bd0b952
#
_cell.length_a   1.000
_cell.length_b   1.000
_cell.length_c   1.000
_cell.angle_alpha   90.00
_cell.angle_beta   90.00
_cell.angle_gamma   90.00
#
_symmetry.space_group_name_H-M   'P 1'
#
loop_
_entity.id
_entity.type
_entity.pdbx_description
1 polymer ?
#
loop_
_entity_poly.entity_id
_entity_poly.type
_entity_poly.pdbx_seq_one_letter_code
_entity_poly.pdbx_strand_id
1 'polypeptide(L)'
;MKYILYIAMLMANASAYSPSDIVTEMEWCDHEELTWQDFNGVPDDYSHFSAVTATYIEETHGCDEAGNFAYAVKAVFVKNQSWSIDKYSEALLKHEQIHFDLTEFYARKLREVFRKLPSPCEMPQEEILLVLEEFYDELELAHRLYDEATRHGLHKDNQRMWNKFVEQKLKTYAEYNCKEYTIRK
;
A
#
# COMPACT_ATOMS: atom_id res chain seq x y z
N MET A 1 -6.94 23.27 4.86
CA MET A 1 -5.73 22.80 4.15
C MET A 1 -6.21 21.94 2.99
N LYS A 2 -5.81 22.25 1.76
CA LYS A 2 -6.36 21.59 0.56
C LYS A 2 -5.60 20.29 0.33
N TYR A 3 -6.29 19.17 0.45
CA TYR A 3 -5.79 17.86 0.02
C TYR A 3 -5.77 17.85 -1.51
N ILE A 4 -4.61 17.57 -2.09
CA ILE A 4 -4.48 17.38 -3.53
C ILE A 4 -4.78 15.91 -3.78
N LEU A 5 -6.01 15.63 -4.18
CA LEU A 5 -6.38 14.34 -4.77
C LEU A 5 -5.65 14.23 -6.11
N TYR A 6 -4.67 13.35 -6.23
CA TYR A 6 -4.18 12.93 -7.53
C TYR A 6 -5.17 11.95 -8.15
N ILE A 7 -6.21 12.51 -8.77
CA ILE A 7 -6.96 11.77 -9.78
C ILE A 7 -6.08 11.79 -11.03
N ALA A 8 -5.40 10.70 -11.33
CA ALA A 8 -4.69 10.52 -12.58
C ALA A 8 -5.70 10.40 -13.71
N MET A 9 -6.04 11.52 -14.31
CA MET A 9 -6.81 11.59 -15.56
C MET A 9 -5.86 11.14 -16.67
N LEU A 10 -5.99 9.88 -17.10
CA LEU A 10 -5.27 9.31 -18.23
C LEU A 10 -5.70 10.03 -19.53
N MET A 11 -4.96 11.07 -19.90
CA MET A 11 -4.93 11.57 -21.26
C MET A 11 -4.02 10.63 -22.06
N ALA A 12 -4.62 9.83 -22.91
CA ALA A 12 -3.92 9.01 -23.90
C ALA A 12 -3.18 9.91 -24.90
N ASN A 13 -1.91 10.16 -24.64
CA ASN A 13 -0.98 10.56 -25.68
C ASN A 13 -0.11 9.36 -26.03
N ALA A 14 -0.34 8.79 -27.20
CA ALA A 14 0.52 7.83 -27.83
C ALA A 14 1.89 8.49 -28.11
N SER A 15 2.81 8.35 -27.16
CA SER A 15 4.22 8.68 -27.32
C SER A 15 5.03 7.41 -27.31
N ALA A 16 5.96 7.32 -28.27
CA ALA A 16 6.76 6.17 -28.64
C ALA A 16 7.33 5.42 -27.42
N TYR A 17 7.05 4.13 -27.37
CA TYR A 17 7.59 3.15 -26.45
C TYR A 17 9.13 3.12 -26.58
N SER A 18 9.82 3.52 -25.53
CA SER A 18 11.28 3.35 -25.43
C SER A 18 11.56 2.07 -24.64
N PRO A 19 12.43 1.16 -25.12
CA PRO A 19 12.63 -0.13 -24.46
C PRO A 19 13.60 -0.03 -23.30
N SER A 20 13.16 0.57 -22.21
CA SER A 20 13.77 0.43 -20.87
C SER A 20 12.72 0.86 -19.82
N ASP A 21 11.59 0.17 -19.81
CA ASP A 21 10.66 0.32 -18.70
C ASP A 21 11.29 -0.35 -17.48
N ILE A 22 12.06 0.45 -16.75
CA ILE A 22 12.51 0.09 -15.41
C ILE A 22 11.22 -0.13 -14.62
N VAL A 23 11.00 -1.36 -14.16
CA VAL A 23 9.89 -1.68 -13.26
C VAL A 23 10.05 -0.79 -12.04
N THR A 24 9.17 0.21 -11.93
CA THR A 24 9.22 1.23 -10.88
C THR A 24 8.35 0.87 -9.68
N GLU A 25 7.56 -0.20 -9.79
CA GLU A 25 6.60 -0.64 -8.80
C GLU A 25 6.75 -2.14 -8.52
N MET A 26 6.42 -2.54 -7.30
CA MET A 26 6.38 -3.92 -6.85
C MET A 26 5.07 -4.16 -6.11
N GLU A 27 4.36 -5.22 -6.45
CA GLU A 27 3.21 -5.70 -5.67
C GLU A 27 3.71 -6.57 -4.51
N TRP A 28 3.14 -6.40 -3.31
CA TRP A 28 3.50 -7.21 -2.14
C TRP A 28 3.31 -8.70 -2.41
N CYS A 29 2.33 -9.05 -3.22
CA CYS A 29 1.98 -10.42 -3.59
C CYS A 29 3.04 -11.17 -4.38
N ASP A 30 3.84 -10.46 -5.14
CA ASP A 30 4.92 -11.02 -5.95
C ASP A 30 6.27 -10.96 -5.24
N HIS A 31 6.41 -10.01 -4.31
CA HIS A 31 7.67 -9.69 -3.63
C HIS A 31 7.41 -9.30 -2.17
N GLU A 32 7.31 -10.28 -1.30
CA GLU A 32 7.04 -10.05 0.13
C GLU A 32 8.20 -9.36 0.86
N GLU A 33 9.44 -9.57 0.41
CA GLU A 33 10.65 -9.06 1.06
C GLU A 33 11.33 -7.98 0.22
N LEU A 34 11.54 -6.80 0.82
CA LEU A 34 12.31 -5.71 0.25
C LEU A 34 13.81 -5.92 0.43
N THR A 35 14.56 -5.44 -0.55
CA THR A 35 16.01 -5.31 -0.48
C THR A 35 16.42 -3.86 -0.73
N TRP A 36 17.62 -3.47 -0.32
CA TRP A 36 18.12 -2.12 -0.62
C TRP A 36 18.28 -1.81 -2.13
N GLN A 37 18.23 -2.85 -2.98
CA GLN A 37 18.25 -2.68 -4.44
C GLN A 37 16.91 -2.16 -4.99
N ASP A 38 15.84 -2.25 -4.19
CA ASP A 38 14.52 -1.78 -4.57
C ASP A 38 14.34 -0.27 -4.31
N PHE A 39 15.19 0.33 -3.47
CA PHE A 39 15.14 1.74 -3.11
C PHE A 39 15.93 2.57 -4.14
N ASN A 40 15.26 2.96 -5.24
CA ASN A 40 15.87 3.61 -6.40
C ASN A 40 15.59 5.12 -6.46
N GLY A 41 14.83 5.65 -5.51
CA GLY A 41 14.56 7.08 -5.39
C GLY A 41 15.82 7.88 -5.04
N VAL A 42 15.77 9.15 -5.35
CA VAL A 42 16.82 10.11 -4.97
C VAL A 42 16.53 10.61 -3.56
N PRO A 43 17.49 10.45 -2.61
CA PRO A 43 17.31 11.02 -1.28
C PRO A 43 17.07 12.52 -1.32
N ASP A 44 16.17 13.00 -0.47
CA ASP A 44 15.95 14.42 -0.29
C ASP A 44 17.02 14.97 0.67
N ASP A 45 17.87 15.85 0.18
CA ASP A 45 18.98 16.46 0.94
C ASP A 45 18.52 17.28 2.17
N TYR A 46 17.25 17.68 2.20
CA TYR A 46 16.63 18.39 3.32
C TYR A 46 15.86 17.47 4.28
N SER A 47 15.76 16.19 3.96
CA SER A 47 15.09 15.22 4.81
C SER A 47 15.90 14.91 6.06
N HIS A 48 15.20 14.72 7.18
CA HIS A 48 15.80 14.23 8.43
C HIS A 48 15.74 12.69 8.55
N PHE A 49 15.17 12.01 7.54
CA PHE A 49 15.04 10.57 7.52
C PHE A 49 16.29 9.92 6.90
N SER A 50 16.60 8.71 7.34
CA SER A 50 17.66 7.89 6.75
C SER A 50 17.16 7.03 5.60
N ALA A 51 15.87 6.77 5.54
CA ALA A 51 15.19 6.09 4.45
C ALA A 51 13.72 6.54 4.39
N VAL A 52 13.09 6.31 3.26
CA VAL A 52 11.66 6.52 3.02
C VAL A 52 11.14 5.38 2.16
N THR A 53 10.08 4.74 2.62
CA THR A 53 9.31 3.75 1.88
C THR A 53 8.04 4.40 1.33
N ALA A 54 7.94 4.54 0.02
CA ALA A 54 6.74 5.00 -0.65
C ALA A 54 5.88 3.80 -1.03
N THR A 55 4.68 3.71 -0.44
CA THR A 55 3.71 2.67 -0.72
C THR A 55 2.32 3.25 -0.90
N TYR A 56 1.46 2.53 -1.61
CA TYR A 56 0.04 2.85 -1.72
C TYR A 56 -0.79 1.60 -1.93
N ILE A 57 -2.11 1.74 -1.79
CA ILE A 57 -3.06 0.71 -2.20
C ILE A 57 -3.60 1.10 -3.57
N GLU A 58 -3.34 0.24 -4.58
CA GLU A 58 -4.03 0.28 -5.85
C GLU A 58 -5.35 -0.49 -5.69
N GLU A 59 -6.46 0.15 -6.04
CA GLU A 59 -7.74 -0.51 -6.02
C GLU A 59 -8.51 -0.27 -7.33
N THR A 60 -9.21 -1.30 -7.76
CA THR A 60 -10.19 -1.23 -8.84
C THR A 60 -11.42 -2.01 -8.44
N HIS A 61 -12.59 -1.48 -8.75
CA HIS A 61 -13.86 -2.15 -8.50
C HIS A 61 -14.89 -1.79 -9.59
N GLY A 62 -15.88 -2.65 -9.72
CA GLY A 62 -16.98 -2.39 -10.66
C GLY A 62 -17.99 -3.51 -10.71
N CYS A 63 -19.11 -3.25 -11.41
CA CYS A 63 -20.18 -4.21 -11.61
C CYS A 63 -20.29 -4.58 -13.09
N ASP A 64 -20.47 -5.86 -13.36
CA ASP A 64 -20.79 -6.33 -14.70
C ASP A 64 -22.29 -6.18 -15.04
N GLU A 65 -22.66 -6.45 -16.30
CA GLU A 65 -24.06 -6.36 -16.78
C GLU A 65 -25.01 -7.33 -16.05
N ALA A 66 -24.47 -8.38 -15.44
CA ALA A 66 -25.25 -9.34 -14.65
C ALA A 66 -25.41 -8.89 -13.19
N GLY A 67 -24.78 -7.78 -12.80
CA GLY A 67 -24.80 -7.24 -11.44
C GLY A 67 -23.86 -7.98 -10.49
N ASN A 68 -22.83 -8.65 -11.00
CA ASN A 68 -21.76 -9.16 -10.18
C ASN A 68 -20.77 -8.05 -9.86
N PHE A 69 -20.39 -7.93 -8.61
CA PHE A 69 -19.36 -6.99 -8.17
C PHE A 69 -17.99 -7.66 -8.24
N ALA A 70 -17.05 -7.03 -8.93
CA ALA A 70 -15.66 -7.47 -9.00
C ALA A 70 -14.76 -6.38 -8.44
N TYR A 71 -13.68 -6.79 -7.78
CA TYR A 71 -12.68 -5.86 -7.27
C TYR A 71 -11.29 -6.51 -7.23
N ALA A 72 -10.27 -5.68 -7.40
CA ALA A 72 -8.89 -5.99 -7.13
C ALA A 72 -8.32 -4.90 -6.22
N VAL A 73 -7.56 -5.30 -5.22
CA VAL A 73 -6.90 -4.41 -4.26
C VAL A 73 -5.49 -4.92 -4.04
N LYS A 74 -4.48 -4.08 -4.24
CA LYS A 74 -3.08 -4.44 -4.20
C LYS A 74 -2.30 -3.46 -3.35
N ALA A 75 -1.38 -3.96 -2.54
CA ALA A 75 -0.37 -3.14 -1.90
C ALA A 75 0.82 -3.00 -2.84
N VAL A 76 1.21 -1.78 -3.12
CA VAL A 76 2.25 -1.43 -4.09
C VAL A 76 3.36 -0.65 -3.41
N PHE A 77 4.61 -1.05 -3.65
CA PHE A 77 5.83 -0.33 -3.30
C PHE A 77 6.36 0.41 -4.52
N VAL A 78 6.72 1.68 -4.36
CA VAL A 78 7.15 2.55 -5.46
C VAL A 78 8.67 2.76 -5.40
N LYS A 79 9.41 1.99 -6.20
CA LYS A 79 10.88 1.94 -6.17
C LYS A 79 11.56 3.29 -6.38
N ASN A 80 11.09 4.07 -7.35
CA ASN A 80 11.69 5.36 -7.72
C ASN A 80 11.30 6.52 -6.78
N GLN A 81 10.39 6.29 -5.83
CA GLN A 81 10.05 7.23 -4.77
C GLN A 81 10.57 6.76 -3.40
N SER A 82 10.99 5.51 -3.29
CA SER A 82 11.59 4.95 -2.09
C SER A 82 13.11 5.10 -2.15
N TRP A 83 13.71 5.61 -1.09
CA TRP A 83 15.14 5.90 -1.05
C TRP A 83 15.75 5.63 0.32
N SER A 84 17.07 5.46 0.37
CA SER A 84 17.86 5.36 1.60
C SER A 84 19.25 5.93 1.40
N ILE A 85 19.75 6.64 2.44
CA ILE A 85 21.14 7.08 2.54
C ILE A 85 22.03 6.04 3.23
N ASP A 86 21.43 5.04 3.90
CA ASP A 86 22.14 3.93 4.56
C ASP A 86 21.63 2.58 4.03
N LYS A 87 22.24 2.12 2.96
CA LYS A 87 21.92 0.84 2.31
C LYS A 87 22.69 -0.36 2.91
N TYR A 88 23.22 -0.23 4.13
CA TYR A 88 23.93 -1.31 4.85
C TYR A 88 23.21 -1.73 6.12
N SER A 89 22.29 -0.93 6.62
CA SER A 89 21.56 -1.19 7.87
C SER A 89 20.42 -2.19 7.67
N GLU A 90 20.62 -3.44 8.08
CA GLU A 90 19.54 -4.43 8.11
C GLU A 90 18.39 -4.04 9.06
N ALA A 91 18.70 -3.32 10.14
CA ALA A 91 17.69 -2.88 11.10
C ALA A 91 16.77 -1.82 10.47
N LEU A 92 17.34 -0.90 9.68
CA LEU A 92 16.59 0.10 8.94
C LEU A 92 15.76 -0.56 7.83
N LEU A 93 16.33 -1.51 7.08
CA LEU A 93 15.57 -2.24 6.06
C LEU A 93 14.35 -2.95 6.64
N LYS A 94 14.50 -3.58 7.83
CA LYS A 94 13.37 -4.19 8.54
C LYS A 94 12.32 -3.18 9.00
N HIS A 95 12.73 -1.96 9.30
CA HIS A 95 11.80 -0.88 9.60
C HIS A 95 11.02 -0.50 8.33
N GLU A 96 11.67 -0.29 7.23
CA GLU A 96 11.05 0.05 5.95
C GLU A 96 10.13 -1.09 5.43
N GLN A 97 10.50 -2.35 5.67
CA GLN A 97 9.64 -3.50 5.34
C GLN A 97 8.28 -3.43 6.03
N ILE A 98 8.23 -3.02 7.30
CA ILE A 98 6.97 -2.93 8.04
C ILE A 98 6.02 -1.89 7.43
N HIS A 99 6.50 -0.83 6.81
CA HIS A 99 5.65 0.09 6.06
C HIS A 99 4.96 -0.64 4.88
N PHE A 100 5.68 -1.47 4.15
CA PHE A 100 5.10 -2.25 3.06
C PHE A 100 4.11 -3.32 3.57
N ASP A 101 4.45 -4.00 4.65
CA ASP A 101 3.60 -4.99 5.30
C ASP A 101 2.32 -4.37 5.90
N LEU A 102 2.39 -3.15 6.44
CA LEU A 102 1.23 -2.38 6.88
C LEU A 102 0.30 -2.07 5.71
N THR A 103 0.86 -1.66 4.57
CA THR A 103 0.07 -1.39 3.37
C THR A 103 -0.68 -2.65 2.92
N GLU A 104 -0.03 -3.83 2.92
CA GLU A 104 -0.70 -5.10 2.61
C GLU A 104 -1.75 -5.47 3.67
N PHE A 105 -1.47 -5.26 4.95
CA PHE A 105 -2.48 -5.51 5.98
C PHE A 105 -3.75 -4.68 5.73
N TYR A 106 -3.61 -3.40 5.38
CA TYR A 106 -4.75 -2.55 5.06
C TYR A 106 -5.41 -2.95 3.72
N ALA A 107 -4.63 -3.38 2.73
CA ALA A 107 -5.19 -3.95 1.50
C ALA A 107 -6.07 -5.18 1.79
N ARG A 108 -5.64 -6.07 2.70
CA ARG A 108 -6.44 -7.22 3.15
C ARG A 108 -7.72 -6.80 3.87
N LYS A 109 -7.64 -5.79 4.74
CA LYS A 109 -8.83 -5.21 5.38
C LYS A 109 -9.82 -4.67 4.35
N LEU A 110 -9.34 -3.95 3.33
CA LEU A 110 -10.20 -3.41 2.28
C LEU A 110 -10.84 -4.52 1.44
N ARG A 111 -10.09 -5.58 1.13
CA ARG A 111 -10.65 -6.79 0.47
C ARG A 111 -11.75 -7.42 1.32
N GLU A 112 -11.58 -7.49 2.65
CA GLU A 112 -12.62 -7.97 3.57
C GLU A 112 -13.86 -7.09 3.52
N VAL A 113 -13.69 -5.77 3.56
CA VAL A 113 -14.80 -4.80 3.50
C VAL A 113 -15.56 -4.95 2.20
N PHE A 114 -14.88 -4.93 1.05
CA PHE A 114 -15.53 -5.10 -0.25
C PHE A 114 -16.28 -6.42 -0.36
N ARG A 115 -15.73 -7.51 0.18
CA ARG A 115 -16.40 -8.81 0.20
C ARG A 115 -17.68 -8.83 1.03
N LYS A 116 -17.77 -7.95 2.05
CA LYS A 116 -18.91 -7.88 2.99
C LYS A 116 -19.91 -6.77 2.66
N LEU A 117 -19.64 -5.95 1.64
CA LEU A 117 -20.56 -4.90 1.24
C LEU A 117 -21.93 -5.48 0.86
N PRO A 118 -23.03 -4.98 1.43
CA PRO A 118 -24.36 -5.40 1.03
C PRO A 118 -24.71 -4.76 -0.31
N SER A 119 -25.10 -5.57 -1.31
CA SER A 119 -25.55 -5.08 -2.63
C SER A 119 -24.66 -3.98 -3.24
N PRO A 120 -23.32 -4.21 -3.39
CA PRO A 120 -22.39 -3.15 -3.78
C PRO A 120 -22.71 -2.52 -5.14
N CYS A 121 -23.38 -3.25 -6.03
CA CYS A 121 -23.82 -2.75 -7.32
C CYS A 121 -25.07 -1.87 -7.27
N GLU A 122 -25.72 -1.81 -6.12
CA GLU A 122 -26.88 -0.95 -5.87
C GLU A 122 -26.53 0.26 -4.98
N MET A 123 -25.31 0.26 -4.41
CA MET A 123 -24.81 1.36 -3.59
C MET A 123 -24.51 2.60 -4.44
N PRO A 124 -24.85 3.80 -3.94
CA PRO A 124 -24.32 5.04 -4.51
C PRO A 124 -22.79 5.04 -4.52
N GLN A 125 -22.20 5.53 -5.59
CA GLN A 125 -20.73 5.60 -5.72
C GLN A 125 -20.10 6.41 -4.58
N GLU A 126 -20.78 7.44 -4.12
CA GLU A 126 -20.34 8.29 -3.02
C GLU A 126 -20.15 7.51 -1.71
N GLU A 127 -20.96 6.48 -1.45
CA GLU A 127 -20.81 5.64 -0.26
C GLU A 127 -19.55 4.77 -0.33
N ILE A 128 -19.23 4.25 -1.51
CA ILE A 128 -18.00 3.49 -1.72
C ILE A 128 -16.77 4.41 -1.56
N LEU A 129 -16.84 5.63 -2.09
CA LEU A 129 -15.77 6.62 -1.95
C LEU A 129 -15.52 7.00 -0.48
N LEU A 130 -16.57 7.14 0.34
CA LEU A 130 -16.42 7.40 1.77
C LEU A 130 -15.72 6.24 2.50
N VAL A 131 -16.04 5.00 2.14
CA VAL A 131 -15.34 3.82 2.69
C VAL A 131 -13.87 3.86 2.33
N LEU A 132 -13.52 4.20 1.10
CA LEU A 132 -12.13 4.30 0.66
C LEU A 132 -11.39 5.43 1.37
N GLU A 133 -12.02 6.61 1.50
CA GLU A 133 -11.42 7.76 2.20
C GLU A 133 -11.08 7.40 3.66
N GLU A 134 -12.01 6.78 4.39
CA GLU A 134 -11.77 6.31 5.76
C GLU A 134 -10.59 5.31 5.83
N PHE A 135 -10.49 4.41 4.85
CA PHE A 135 -9.40 3.45 4.77
C PHE A 135 -8.02 4.08 4.55
N TYR A 136 -7.94 5.06 3.66
CA TYR A 136 -6.68 5.76 3.39
C TYR A 136 -6.24 6.59 4.60
N ASP A 137 -7.19 7.23 5.30
CA ASP A 137 -6.91 7.96 6.53
C ASP A 137 -6.40 7.03 7.64
N GLU A 138 -7.00 5.83 7.79
CA GLU A 138 -6.52 4.82 8.74
C GLU A 138 -5.11 4.31 8.39
N LEU A 139 -4.83 4.06 7.12
CA LEU A 139 -3.50 3.62 6.66
C LEU A 139 -2.44 4.69 6.94
N GLU A 140 -2.71 5.94 6.58
CA GLU A 140 -1.80 7.05 6.86
C GLU A 140 -1.54 7.20 8.36
N LEU A 141 -2.61 7.13 9.16
CA LEU A 141 -2.48 7.16 10.62
C LEU A 141 -1.63 6.00 11.15
N ALA A 142 -1.79 4.79 10.61
CA ALA A 142 -1.02 3.63 11.04
C ALA A 142 0.48 3.79 10.75
N HIS A 143 0.85 4.28 9.58
CA HIS A 143 2.23 4.58 9.22
C HIS A 143 2.84 5.61 10.18
N ARG A 144 2.13 6.70 10.45
CA ARG A 144 2.58 7.74 11.36
C ARG A 144 2.75 7.23 12.79
N LEU A 145 1.78 6.46 13.31
CA LEU A 145 1.87 5.87 14.66
C LEU A 145 3.02 4.87 14.78
N TYR A 146 3.29 4.12 13.72
CA TYR A 146 4.43 3.21 13.66
C TYR A 146 5.75 3.96 13.75
N ASP A 147 5.94 5.00 12.95
CA ASP A 147 7.13 5.84 12.96
C ASP A 147 7.34 6.51 14.31
N GLU A 148 6.32 7.15 14.85
CA GLU A 148 6.38 7.81 16.16
C GLU A 148 6.75 6.82 17.28
N ALA A 149 6.08 5.65 17.32
CA ALA A 149 6.33 4.65 18.36
C ALA A 149 7.74 4.06 18.28
N THR A 150 8.22 3.81 17.07
CA THR A 150 9.55 3.21 16.84
C THR A 150 10.66 4.25 16.79
N ARG A 151 10.33 5.55 16.73
CA ARG A 151 11.27 6.64 16.43
C ARG A 151 12.06 6.33 15.16
N HIS A 152 11.33 6.02 14.09
CA HIS A 152 11.89 5.64 12.79
C HIS A 152 12.92 4.50 12.91
N GLY A 153 12.53 3.40 13.60
CA GLY A 153 13.36 2.20 13.78
C GLY A 153 14.40 2.27 14.89
N LEU A 154 14.61 3.41 15.53
CA LEU A 154 15.61 3.57 16.57
C LEU A 154 15.22 2.92 17.92
N HIS A 155 13.91 2.82 18.22
CA HIS A 155 13.42 2.21 19.45
C HIS A 155 13.18 0.70 19.28
N LYS A 156 14.22 -0.09 19.54
CA LYS A 156 14.25 -1.52 19.23
C LYS A 156 13.13 -2.37 19.88
N ASP A 157 12.67 -2.01 21.08
CA ASP A 157 11.60 -2.76 21.75
C ASP A 157 10.26 -2.53 21.07
N ASN A 158 9.93 -1.28 20.75
CA ASN A 158 8.72 -0.96 20.02
C ASN A 158 8.78 -1.52 18.60
N GLN A 159 9.95 -1.49 17.95
CA GLN A 159 10.15 -2.14 16.66
C GLN A 159 9.78 -3.63 16.71
N ARG A 160 10.27 -4.36 17.73
CA ARG A 160 9.93 -5.79 17.91
C ARG A 160 8.43 -6.01 18.15
N MET A 161 7.79 -5.11 18.90
CA MET A 161 6.35 -5.19 19.14
C MET A 161 5.55 -4.99 17.86
N TRP A 162 5.91 -3.99 17.06
CA TRP A 162 5.26 -3.70 15.78
C TRP A 162 5.47 -4.82 14.76
N ASN A 163 6.68 -5.38 14.65
CA ASN A 163 6.93 -6.52 13.78
C ASN A 163 5.99 -7.69 14.08
N LYS A 164 5.85 -8.06 15.39
CA LYS A 164 4.93 -9.12 15.80
C LYS A 164 3.46 -8.78 15.55
N PHE A 165 3.08 -7.52 15.79
CA PHE A 165 1.72 -7.05 15.56
C PHE A 165 1.35 -7.18 14.08
N VAL A 166 2.18 -6.66 13.17
CA VAL A 166 1.92 -6.69 11.72
C VAL A 166 1.92 -8.14 11.21
N GLU A 167 2.91 -8.96 11.60
CA GLU A 167 2.94 -10.38 11.27
C GLU A 167 1.64 -11.11 11.71
N GLN A 168 1.17 -10.84 12.93
CA GLN A 168 -0.08 -11.43 13.42
C GLN A 168 -1.28 -10.94 12.63
N LYS A 169 -1.32 -9.66 12.25
CA LYS A 169 -2.40 -9.10 11.43
C LYS A 169 -2.43 -9.74 10.04
N LEU A 170 -1.30 -9.86 9.37
CA LEU A 170 -1.21 -10.53 8.08
C LEU A 170 -1.68 -11.99 8.15
N LYS A 171 -1.35 -12.70 9.23
CA LYS A 171 -1.86 -14.07 9.47
C LYS A 171 -3.36 -14.10 9.73
N THR A 172 -3.89 -13.17 10.53
CA THR A 172 -5.33 -13.10 10.83
C THR A 172 -6.16 -12.85 9.58
N TYR A 173 -5.64 -12.06 8.65
CA TYR A 173 -6.30 -11.73 7.38
C TYR A 173 -5.78 -12.57 6.20
N ALA A 174 -5.24 -13.77 6.45
CA ALA A 174 -4.67 -14.63 5.41
C ALA A 174 -5.68 -15.08 4.34
N GLU A 175 -6.97 -15.18 4.69
CA GLU A 175 -8.02 -15.50 3.71
C GLU A 175 -8.25 -14.41 2.66
N TYR A 176 -7.86 -13.17 2.97
CA TYR A 176 -7.92 -12.01 2.09
C TYR A 176 -6.57 -11.70 1.42
N ASN A 177 -5.69 -12.69 1.38
CA ASN A 177 -4.42 -12.60 0.67
C ASN A 177 -4.64 -12.33 -0.83
N CYS A 178 -3.66 -11.80 -1.47
CA CYS A 178 -3.49 -11.47 -2.90
C CYS A 178 -4.39 -12.25 -3.88
N LYS A 179 -5.65 -11.85 -4.01
CA LYS A 179 -6.61 -12.48 -4.93
C LYS A 179 -7.53 -11.43 -5.52
N GLU A 180 -7.85 -11.61 -6.76
CA GLU A 180 -8.99 -10.95 -7.36
C GLU A 180 -10.28 -11.62 -6.89
N TYR A 181 -11.28 -10.83 -6.58
CA TYR A 181 -12.54 -11.32 -6.08
C TYR A 181 -13.69 -10.91 -6.99
N THR A 182 -14.58 -11.87 -7.26
CA THR A 182 -15.88 -11.60 -7.89
C THR A 182 -16.97 -12.09 -6.96
N ILE A 183 -17.84 -11.19 -6.51
CA ILE A 183 -19.02 -11.52 -5.72
C ILE A 183 -20.18 -11.68 -6.68
N ARG A 184 -20.68 -12.90 -6.81
CA ARG A 184 -21.86 -13.22 -7.63
C ARG A 184 -23.13 -13.06 -6.80
N LYS A 185 -24.17 -12.49 -7.43
CA LYS A 185 -25.52 -12.45 -6.84
C LYS A 185 -26.10 -13.83 -6.63
#